data_cb2ca6a599f89fcdae72b6e4daddea1d
#
_entry.id   cb2ca6a599f89fcdae72b6e4daddea1d
#
_cell.length_a   1.000
_cell.length_b   1.000
_cell.length_c   1.000
_cell.angle_alpha   90.00
_cell.angle_beta   90.00
_cell.angle_gamma   90.00
#
_symmetry.space_group_name_H-M   'P 1'
#
loop_
_entity.id
_entity.type
_entity.pdbx_description
1 polymer ?
#
loop_
_entity_poly.entity_id
_entity_poly.type
_entity_poly.pdbx_seq_one_letter_code
_entity_poly.pdbx_strand_id
1 'polypeptide(L)'
;GYLGDAVSLTLSIMDSFRGLHILFDNKDEKQHQMYDLFEKEKFDIVVNFAAESHVDRSIENPEVFLDTNIKGTAVMMDACRKYGIQRYHQVSTDEVYGDLPLDRPDLFFTEETPIHTSSPYSSSKAGADLLVLAYHRTYGLPVTISRCSNNYGPYHFPEKLIPLMIANALADKPLPVYGEGLNVRDWLYVEDHCRAIDLIIHKGRVGEIYNVGGHNEMK
;
A
#
# COMPACT_ATOMS: atom_id res chain seq x y z
N GLY A 1 21.49 -5.26 12.44
CA GLY A 1 22.05 -4.48 11.40
C GLY A 1 21.17 -4.31 10.15
N TYR A 2 20.42 -5.31 9.68
CA TYR A 2 19.71 -5.25 8.38
C TYR A 2 18.36 -4.50 8.41
N LEU A 3 17.68 -4.43 9.54
CA LEU A 3 16.40 -3.70 9.67
C LEU A 3 16.59 -2.17 9.75
N GLY A 4 17.74 -1.70 10.26
CA GLY A 4 18.03 -0.27 10.37
C GLY A 4 18.15 0.43 9.01
N ASP A 5 18.75 -0.23 8.05
CA ASP A 5 19.02 0.37 6.73
C ASP A 5 17.79 0.39 5.84
N ALA A 6 16.94 -0.65 5.90
CA ALA A 6 15.65 -0.69 5.16
C ALA A 6 14.64 0.32 5.72
N VAL A 7 14.55 0.47 7.05
CA VAL A 7 13.68 1.46 7.69
C VAL A 7 14.19 2.89 7.45
N SER A 8 15.51 3.11 7.46
CA SER A 8 16.12 4.41 7.14
C SER A 8 15.84 4.83 5.69
N LEU A 9 15.89 3.88 4.74
CA LEU A 9 15.56 4.14 3.35
C LEU A 9 14.06 4.42 3.15
N THR A 10 13.19 3.70 3.87
CA THR A 10 11.73 3.92 3.85
C THR A 10 11.37 5.30 4.43
N LEU A 11 12.01 5.73 5.52
CA LEU A 11 11.80 7.06 6.12
C LEU A 11 12.36 8.18 5.22
N SER A 12 13.51 7.97 4.59
CA SER A 12 14.09 8.91 3.62
C SER A 12 13.22 9.04 2.37
N ILE A 13 12.62 7.96 1.91
CA ILE A 13 11.64 7.96 0.84
C ILE A 13 10.36 8.68 1.28
N MET A 14 9.86 8.49 2.50
CA MET A 14 8.67 9.19 2.99
C MET A 14 8.90 10.70 3.15
N ASP A 15 10.05 11.16 3.59
CA ASP A 15 10.40 12.59 3.62
C ASP A 15 10.56 13.17 2.21
N SER A 16 11.07 12.39 1.25
CA SER A 16 11.08 12.75 -0.17
C SER A 16 9.69 12.72 -0.78
N PHE A 17 8.78 11.88 -0.29
CA PHE A 17 7.38 11.78 -0.77
C PHE A 17 6.49 12.94 -0.33
N ARG A 18 6.80 13.66 0.75
CA ARG A 18 6.17 14.98 0.99
C ARG A 18 6.45 15.96 -0.16
N GLY A 19 7.62 15.82 -0.79
CA GLY A 19 7.95 16.51 -2.04
C GLY A 19 7.21 15.95 -3.26
N LEU A 20 6.92 14.66 -3.32
CA LEU A 20 6.24 14.03 -4.46
C LEU A 20 4.76 14.38 -4.54
N HIS A 21 4.06 14.60 -3.43
CA HIS A 21 2.68 15.11 -3.44
C HIS A 21 2.55 16.45 -4.18
N ILE A 22 3.57 17.30 -4.12
CA ILE A 22 3.65 18.59 -4.85
C ILE A 22 4.00 18.35 -6.34
N LEU A 23 4.56 17.20 -6.67
CA LEU A 23 5.09 16.88 -8.00
C LEU A 23 4.03 16.33 -8.97
N PHE A 24 2.83 16.00 -8.53
CA PHE A 24 1.83 15.38 -9.41
C PHE A 24 1.07 16.35 -10.34
N ASP A 25 1.25 17.65 -10.29
CA ASP A 25 0.57 18.62 -11.18
C ASP A 25 1.20 18.76 -12.58
N ASN A 26 2.45 18.33 -12.80
CA ASN A 26 3.09 18.36 -14.12
C ASN A 26 3.76 17.03 -14.47
N LYS A 27 3.12 16.22 -15.33
CA LYS A 27 3.47 14.83 -15.63
C LYS A 27 4.91 14.62 -16.13
N ASP A 28 5.40 15.53 -16.96
CA ASP A 28 6.71 15.40 -17.61
C ASP A 28 7.86 15.72 -16.65
N GLU A 29 7.67 16.69 -15.78
CA GLU A 29 8.67 17.12 -14.80
C GLU A 29 8.93 16.04 -13.73
N LYS A 30 7.89 15.32 -13.33
CA LYS A 30 7.94 14.24 -12.33
C LYS A 30 8.67 13.02 -12.81
N GLN A 31 8.39 12.62 -14.05
CA GLN A 31 9.06 11.48 -14.65
C GLN A 31 10.57 11.77 -14.77
N HIS A 32 10.95 13.02 -15.09
CA HIS A 32 12.36 13.43 -15.13
C HIS A 32 12.98 13.39 -13.74
N GLN A 33 12.34 13.93 -12.72
CA GLN A 33 12.85 13.91 -11.35
C GLN A 33 13.00 12.48 -10.79
N MET A 34 12.07 11.58 -11.10
CA MET A 34 12.20 10.18 -10.73
C MET A 34 13.39 9.53 -11.45
N TYR A 35 13.59 9.81 -12.72
CA TYR A 35 14.72 9.29 -13.46
C TYR A 35 16.06 9.82 -12.94
N ASP A 36 16.15 11.12 -12.64
CA ASP A 36 17.34 11.74 -12.06
C ASP A 36 17.69 11.09 -10.70
N LEU A 37 16.68 10.80 -9.87
CA LEU A 37 16.87 10.10 -8.61
C LEU A 37 17.41 8.70 -8.80
N PHE A 38 16.82 7.90 -9.71
CA PHE A 38 17.27 6.54 -9.99
C PHE A 38 18.69 6.52 -10.60
N GLU A 39 19.00 7.47 -11.48
CA GLU A 39 20.32 7.59 -12.07
C GLU A 39 21.41 7.93 -11.04
N LYS A 40 21.07 8.82 -10.13
CA LYS A 40 21.97 9.27 -9.06
C LYS A 40 22.19 8.20 -8.00
N GLU A 41 21.13 7.62 -7.46
CA GLU A 41 21.19 6.72 -6.30
C GLU A 41 21.41 5.24 -6.68
N LYS A 42 21.11 4.82 -7.92
CA LYS A 42 21.32 3.46 -8.45
C LYS A 42 20.74 2.37 -7.56
N PHE A 43 19.45 2.46 -7.29
CA PHE A 43 18.73 1.51 -6.44
C PHE A 43 18.79 0.08 -6.98
N ASP A 44 19.01 -0.88 -6.09
CA ASP A 44 18.88 -2.31 -6.36
C ASP A 44 17.44 -2.80 -6.17
N ILE A 45 16.79 -2.30 -5.12
CA ILE A 45 15.45 -2.72 -4.69
C ILE A 45 14.57 -1.48 -4.50
N VAL A 46 13.34 -1.56 -4.98
CA VAL A 46 12.33 -0.52 -4.78
C VAL A 46 11.14 -1.12 -4.04
N VAL A 47 10.75 -0.49 -2.93
CA VAL A 47 9.55 -0.86 -2.16
C VAL A 47 8.58 0.31 -2.20
N ASN A 48 7.43 0.12 -2.83
CA ASN A 48 6.44 1.17 -3.00
C ASN A 48 5.35 1.10 -1.93
N PHE A 49 5.47 1.98 -0.92
CA PHE A 49 4.42 2.24 0.08
C PHE A 49 3.54 3.43 -0.29
N ALA A 50 3.94 4.22 -1.29
CA ALA A 50 3.27 5.47 -1.62
C ALA A 50 1.85 5.22 -2.11
N ALA A 51 0.89 5.78 -1.39
CA ALA A 51 -0.51 5.72 -1.77
C ALA A 51 -1.33 6.81 -1.04
N GLU A 52 -2.35 7.32 -1.70
CA GLU A 52 -3.51 7.86 -1.00
C GLU A 52 -4.30 6.70 -0.41
N SER A 53 -4.66 6.76 0.89
CA SER A 53 -5.17 5.60 1.63
C SER A 53 -6.40 5.86 2.50
N HIS A 54 -7.04 7.02 2.37
CA HIS A 54 -8.22 7.36 3.16
C HIS A 54 -9.50 7.12 2.35
N VAL A 55 -10.29 6.09 2.71
CA VAL A 55 -11.47 5.66 1.96
C VAL A 55 -12.47 6.80 1.74
N ASP A 56 -12.85 7.54 2.81
CA ASP A 56 -13.83 8.63 2.69
C ASP A 56 -13.35 9.73 1.74
N ARG A 57 -12.06 10.11 1.80
CA ARG A 57 -11.49 11.07 0.84
C ARG A 57 -11.53 10.54 -0.59
N SER A 58 -11.43 9.23 -0.80
CA SER A 58 -11.54 8.65 -2.14
C SER A 58 -12.94 8.78 -2.73
N ILE A 59 -13.97 8.81 -1.88
CA ILE A 59 -15.37 9.03 -2.29
C ILE A 59 -15.58 10.50 -2.66
N GLU A 60 -14.98 11.42 -1.90
CA GLU A 60 -15.09 12.87 -2.14
C GLU A 60 -14.29 13.31 -3.37
N ASN A 61 -13.07 12.79 -3.54
CA ASN A 61 -12.16 13.16 -4.63
C ASN A 61 -11.38 11.94 -5.15
N PRO A 62 -11.99 11.11 -6.01
CA PRO A 62 -11.37 9.90 -6.53
C PRO A 62 -10.16 10.17 -7.46
N GLU A 63 -10.11 11.33 -8.13
CA GLU A 63 -9.07 11.65 -9.10
C GLU A 63 -7.67 11.65 -8.48
N VAL A 64 -7.52 12.18 -7.28
CA VAL A 64 -6.25 12.19 -6.54
C VAL A 64 -5.74 10.75 -6.29
N PHE A 65 -6.65 9.81 -6.02
CA PHE A 65 -6.32 8.40 -5.84
C PHE A 65 -5.88 7.72 -7.13
N LEU A 66 -6.52 8.04 -8.25
CA LEU A 66 -6.11 7.53 -9.56
C LEU A 66 -4.73 8.07 -9.95
N ASP A 67 -4.50 9.35 -9.73
CA ASP A 67 -3.23 10.00 -10.05
C ASP A 67 -2.09 9.47 -9.18
N THR A 68 -2.29 9.36 -7.87
CA THR A 68 -1.27 8.87 -6.95
C THR A 68 -1.06 7.37 -7.08
N ASN A 69 -2.12 6.57 -6.95
CA ASN A 69 -2.00 5.12 -6.80
C ASN A 69 -1.75 4.42 -8.13
N ILE A 70 -2.33 4.89 -9.24
CA ILE A 70 -2.17 4.25 -10.56
C ILE A 70 -1.09 4.94 -11.38
N LYS A 71 -1.23 6.25 -11.66
CA LYS A 71 -0.24 6.97 -12.48
C LYS A 71 1.12 7.05 -11.79
N GLY A 72 1.14 7.28 -10.46
CA GLY A 72 2.38 7.26 -9.67
C GLY A 72 3.07 5.90 -9.74
N THR A 73 2.31 4.79 -9.62
CA THR A 73 2.86 3.44 -9.81
C THR A 73 3.43 3.26 -11.23
N ALA A 74 2.74 3.74 -12.27
CA ALA A 74 3.25 3.66 -13.64
C ALA A 74 4.60 4.38 -13.82
N VAL A 75 4.74 5.58 -13.27
CA VAL A 75 6.01 6.35 -13.30
C VAL A 75 7.13 5.59 -12.60
N MET A 76 6.83 5.01 -11.43
CA MET A 76 7.79 4.20 -10.68
C MET A 76 8.22 2.95 -11.46
N MET A 77 7.26 2.24 -12.07
CA MET A 77 7.52 1.04 -12.87
C MET A 77 8.36 1.34 -14.12
N ASP A 78 8.11 2.48 -14.78
CA ASP A 78 8.92 2.92 -15.92
C ASP A 78 10.36 3.24 -15.51
N ALA A 79 10.56 3.88 -14.36
CA ALA A 79 11.89 4.12 -13.79
C ALA A 79 12.59 2.78 -13.46
N CYS A 80 11.90 1.88 -12.78
CA CYS A 80 12.42 0.54 -12.45
C CYS A 80 12.85 -0.23 -13.71
N ARG A 81 12.05 -0.17 -14.77
CA ARG A 81 12.36 -0.80 -16.06
C ARG A 81 13.58 -0.17 -16.73
N LYS A 82 13.62 1.17 -16.77
CA LYS A 82 14.70 1.92 -17.43
C LYS A 82 16.07 1.65 -16.78
N TYR A 83 16.10 1.58 -15.46
CA TYR A 83 17.34 1.45 -14.69
C TYR A 83 17.67 0.01 -14.25
N GLY A 84 16.79 -0.96 -14.59
CA GLY A 84 17.08 -2.39 -14.43
C GLY A 84 17.23 -2.85 -12.98
N ILE A 85 16.29 -2.47 -12.10
CA ILE A 85 16.33 -2.84 -10.68
C ILE A 85 16.24 -4.37 -10.49
N GLN A 86 16.79 -4.86 -9.37
CA GLN A 86 16.80 -6.29 -9.06
C GLN A 86 15.47 -6.78 -8.48
N ARG A 87 14.70 -5.90 -7.79
CA ARG A 87 13.41 -6.22 -7.19
C ARG A 87 12.53 -4.98 -7.04
N TYR A 88 11.26 -5.11 -7.44
CA TYR A 88 10.20 -4.17 -7.09
C TYR A 88 9.18 -4.85 -6.19
N HIS A 89 8.81 -4.22 -5.09
CA HIS A 89 7.76 -4.68 -4.20
C HIS A 89 6.67 -3.64 -4.06
N GLN A 90 5.42 -4.03 -4.39
CA GLN A 90 4.23 -3.20 -4.22
C GLN A 90 3.54 -3.56 -2.90
N VAL A 91 3.39 -2.58 -2.01
CA VAL A 91 2.56 -2.72 -0.82
C VAL A 91 1.12 -2.35 -1.18
N SER A 92 0.22 -3.33 -1.10
CA SER A 92 -1.21 -3.21 -1.42
C SER A 92 -2.07 -3.55 -0.20
N THR A 93 -3.34 -3.80 -0.40
CA THR A 93 -4.34 -4.01 0.65
C THR A 93 -5.27 -5.17 0.30
N ASP A 94 -5.80 -5.85 1.30
CA ASP A 94 -6.85 -6.87 1.17
C ASP A 94 -8.20 -6.27 0.73
N GLU A 95 -8.41 -4.96 0.88
CA GLU A 95 -9.62 -4.28 0.42
C GLU A 95 -9.87 -4.40 -1.09
N VAL A 96 -8.86 -4.82 -1.87
CA VAL A 96 -9.04 -5.14 -3.30
C VAL A 96 -9.95 -6.33 -3.54
N TYR A 97 -10.11 -7.20 -2.54
CA TYR A 97 -10.99 -8.38 -2.62
C TYR A 97 -12.46 -8.06 -2.29
N GLY A 98 -12.75 -6.89 -1.70
CA GLY A 98 -14.08 -6.51 -1.25
C GLY A 98 -14.42 -7.01 0.15
N ASP A 99 -15.68 -7.38 0.35
CA ASP A 99 -16.21 -7.77 1.65
C ASP A 99 -16.55 -9.27 1.69
N LEU A 100 -16.32 -9.91 2.83
CA LEU A 100 -16.82 -11.25 3.12
C LEU A 100 -18.18 -11.19 3.81
N PRO A 101 -19.09 -12.15 3.54
CA PRO A 101 -20.37 -12.24 4.24
C PRO A 101 -20.16 -12.43 5.75
N LEU A 102 -20.84 -11.62 6.57
CA LEU A 102 -20.73 -11.68 8.04
C LEU A 102 -21.25 -12.99 8.66
N ASP A 103 -22.09 -13.71 7.96
CA ASP A 103 -22.66 -15.00 8.35
C ASP A 103 -21.80 -16.21 7.94
N ARG A 104 -20.65 -15.96 7.32
CA ARG A 104 -19.72 -17.00 6.83
C ARG A 104 -18.31 -16.80 7.42
N PRO A 105 -18.11 -17.05 8.73
CA PRO A 105 -16.81 -16.89 9.40
C PRO A 105 -15.76 -17.93 8.95
N ASP A 106 -16.16 -18.91 8.14
CA ASP A 106 -15.31 -19.92 7.52
C ASP A 106 -14.61 -19.45 6.23
N LEU A 107 -15.01 -18.28 5.68
CA LEU A 107 -14.42 -17.74 4.47
C LEU A 107 -13.25 -16.82 4.77
N PHE A 108 -12.19 -16.97 3.98
CA PHE A 108 -11.00 -16.15 4.02
C PHE A 108 -10.62 -15.72 2.60
N PHE A 109 -9.96 -14.58 2.47
CA PHE A 109 -9.33 -14.20 1.23
C PHE A 109 -8.07 -15.04 0.98
N THR A 110 -7.91 -15.47 -0.25
CA THR A 110 -6.68 -16.08 -0.75
C THR A 110 -6.13 -15.25 -1.90
N GLU A 111 -4.91 -15.49 -2.30
CA GLU A 111 -4.28 -14.79 -3.42
C GLU A 111 -5.01 -15.04 -4.76
N GLU A 112 -5.79 -16.13 -4.84
CA GLU A 112 -6.63 -16.48 -5.99
C GLU A 112 -8.05 -15.86 -5.92
N THR A 113 -8.41 -15.25 -4.80
CA THR A 113 -9.72 -14.59 -4.66
C THR A 113 -9.87 -13.50 -5.74
N PRO A 114 -10.97 -13.50 -6.51
CA PRO A 114 -11.20 -12.47 -7.51
C PRO A 114 -11.23 -11.06 -6.92
N ILE A 115 -10.68 -10.10 -7.66
CA ILE A 115 -10.76 -8.69 -7.28
C ILE A 115 -12.21 -8.22 -7.38
N HIS A 116 -12.73 -7.67 -6.28
CA HIS A 116 -14.10 -7.17 -6.18
C HIS A 116 -14.16 -5.93 -5.27
N THR A 117 -13.65 -4.82 -5.78
CA THR A 117 -13.46 -3.58 -5.01
C THR A 117 -14.76 -2.90 -4.63
N SER A 118 -14.81 -2.33 -3.41
CA SER A 118 -15.99 -1.65 -2.84
C SER A 118 -15.86 -0.13 -2.75
N SER A 119 -14.70 0.44 -3.08
CA SER A 119 -14.44 1.89 -2.98
C SER A 119 -13.52 2.39 -4.09
N PRO A 120 -13.50 3.71 -4.40
CA PRO A 120 -12.52 4.29 -5.31
C PRO A 120 -11.07 4.05 -4.85
N TYR A 121 -10.81 4.07 -3.54
CA TYR A 121 -9.51 3.71 -2.96
C TYR A 121 -9.12 2.28 -3.33
N SER A 122 -9.95 1.28 -2.99
CA SER A 122 -9.63 -0.13 -3.28
C SER A 122 -9.52 -0.38 -4.78
N SER A 123 -10.33 0.31 -5.61
CA SER A 123 -10.22 0.24 -7.08
C SER A 123 -8.89 0.81 -7.58
N SER A 124 -8.41 1.91 -7.01
CA SER A 124 -7.11 2.49 -7.38
C SER A 124 -5.95 1.58 -6.97
N LYS A 125 -6.02 0.93 -5.82
CA LYS A 125 -5.02 -0.06 -5.37
C LYS A 125 -5.03 -1.30 -6.26
N ALA A 126 -6.22 -1.83 -6.59
CA ALA A 126 -6.36 -2.95 -7.52
C ALA A 126 -5.81 -2.61 -8.93
N GLY A 127 -6.08 -1.40 -9.42
CA GLY A 127 -5.53 -0.91 -10.67
C GLY A 127 -3.99 -0.85 -10.67
N ALA A 128 -3.39 -0.41 -9.55
CA ALA A 128 -1.95 -0.43 -9.35
C ALA A 128 -1.39 -1.85 -9.35
N ASP A 129 -2.01 -2.79 -8.62
CA ASP A 129 -1.61 -4.20 -8.59
C ASP A 129 -1.62 -4.83 -9.98
N LEU A 130 -2.71 -4.62 -10.73
CA LEU A 130 -2.84 -5.14 -12.10
C LEU A 130 -1.78 -4.54 -13.04
N LEU A 131 -1.44 -3.27 -12.87
CA LEU A 131 -0.38 -2.62 -13.64
C LEU A 131 0.99 -3.22 -13.33
N VAL A 132 1.31 -3.45 -12.05
CA VAL A 132 2.56 -4.11 -11.62
C VAL A 132 2.70 -5.49 -12.24
N LEU A 133 1.64 -6.30 -12.20
CA LEU A 133 1.61 -7.64 -12.82
C LEU A 133 1.74 -7.57 -14.37
N ALA A 134 1.14 -6.55 -14.99
CA ALA A 134 1.26 -6.33 -16.43
C ALA A 134 2.71 -6.00 -16.82
N TYR A 135 3.41 -5.17 -16.05
CA TYR A 135 4.83 -4.88 -16.27
C TYR A 135 5.71 -6.11 -16.12
N HIS A 136 5.42 -6.96 -15.14
CA HIS A 136 6.10 -8.25 -15.02
C HIS A 136 5.88 -9.10 -16.26
N ARG A 137 4.63 -9.30 -16.67
CA ARG A 137 4.27 -10.15 -17.81
C ARG A 137 4.80 -9.62 -19.14
N THR A 138 4.78 -8.30 -19.33
CA THR A 138 5.13 -7.67 -20.62
C THR A 138 6.64 -7.43 -20.75
N TYR A 139 7.28 -7.00 -19.67
CA TYR A 139 8.67 -6.54 -19.70
C TYR A 139 9.62 -7.42 -18.87
N GLY A 140 9.11 -8.44 -18.18
CA GLY A 140 9.93 -9.30 -17.32
C GLY A 140 10.41 -8.63 -16.03
N LEU A 141 9.80 -7.50 -15.61
CA LEU A 141 10.24 -6.80 -14.41
C LEU A 141 10.09 -7.70 -13.17
N PRO A 142 11.11 -7.81 -12.30
CA PRO A 142 11.08 -8.70 -11.14
C PRO A 142 10.25 -8.09 -10.00
N VAL A 143 8.94 -8.34 -10.01
CA VAL A 143 7.98 -7.76 -9.07
C VAL A 143 7.49 -8.78 -8.03
N THR A 144 7.04 -8.26 -6.88
CA THR A 144 6.20 -8.96 -5.89
C THR A 144 5.16 -7.98 -5.36
N ILE A 145 4.02 -8.50 -4.87
CA ILE A 145 2.96 -7.70 -4.27
C ILE A 145 2.61 -8.30 -2.91
N SER A 146 2.45 -7.47 -1.88
CA SER A 146 1.79 -7.86 -0.64
C SER A 146 0.44 -7.17 -0.51
N ARG A 147 -0.60 -7.92 -0.11
CA ARG A 147 -1.92 -7.40 0.25
C ARG A 147 -2.10 -7.59 1.74
N CYS A 148 -2.01 -6.50 2.49
CA CYS A 148 -2.10 -6.55 3.94
C CYS A 148 -3.49 -6.20 4.44
N SER A 149 -3.83 -6.75 5.60
CA SER A 149 -4.97 -6.33 6.41
C SER A 149 -4.70 -5.00 7.14
N ASN A 150 -5.63 -4.53 7.98
CA ASN A 150 -5.51 -3.26 8.67
C ASN A 150 -4.31 -3.25 9.63
N ASN A 151 -3.38 -2.34 9.42
CA ASN A 151 -2.21 -2.20 10.27
C ASN A 151 -2.53 -1.40 11.53
N TYR A 152 -1.88 -1.76 12.66
CA TYR A 152 -1.87 -0.99 13.88
C TYR A 152 -0.48 -1.01 14.53
N GLY A 153 -0.21 -0.05 15.41
CA GLY A 153 1.04 0.01 16.15
C GLY A 153 1.61 1.42 16.29
N PRO A 154 2.88 1.54 16.69
CA PRO A 154 3.56 2.82 16.83
C PRO A 154 3.51 3.66 15.53
N TYR A 155 3.41 4.98 15.71
CA TYR A 155 3.34 5.97 14.62
C TYR A 155 2.14 5.84 13.68
N HIS A 156 1.09 5.11 14.08
CA HIS A 156 -0.15 5.03 13.32
C HIS A 156 -0.73 6.45 13.14
N PHE A 157 -1.10 6.80 11.90
CA PHE A 157 -1.51 8.16 11.56
C PHE A 157 -2.76 8.59 12.36
N PRO A 158 -2.81 9.81 12.94
CA PRO A 158 -3.83 10.22 13.91
C PRO A 158 -5.28 10.18 13.41
N GLU A 159 -5.52 10.26 12.11
CA GLU A 159 -6.88 10.19 11.53
C GLU A 159 -7.41 8.75 11.38
N LYS A 160 -6.55 7.75 11.56
CA LYS A 160 -6.96 6.34 11.47
C LYS A 160 -7.70 5.90 12.73
N LEU A 161 -8.52 4.85 12.60
CA LEU A 161 -9.50 4.45 13.62
C LEU A 161 -8.95 4.39 15.04
N ILE A 162 -7.90 3.60 15.28
CA ILE A 162 -7.38 3.38 16.66
C ILE A 162 -6.84 4.67 17.28
N PRO A 163 -5.90 5.42 16.66
CA PRO A 163 -5.41 6.66 17.30
C PRO A 163 -6.48 7.74 17.38
N LEU A 164 -7.41 7.83 16.44
CA LEU A 164 -8.53 8.77 16.49
C LEU A 164 -9.44 8.47 17.69
N MET A 165 -9.81 7.20 17.91
CA MET A 165 -10.62 6.79 19.05
C MET A 165 -9.94 7.11 20.39
N ILE A 166 -8.63 6.83 20.51
CA ILE A 166 -7.83 7.13 21.69
C ILE A 166 -7.79 8.65 21.92
N ALA A 167 -7.50 9.45 20.91
CA ALA A 167 -7.41 10.89 21.02
C ALA A 167 -8.76 11.52 21.41
N ASN A 168 -9.86 11.06 20.84
CA ASN A 168 -11.20 11.53 21.17
C ASN A 168 -11.59 11.13 22.61
N ALA A 169 -11.34 9.89 23.01
CA ALA A 169 -11.63 9.43 24.37
C ALA A 169 -10.86 10.23 25.43
N LEU A 170 -9.56 10.50 25.19
CA LEU A 170 -8.75 11.31 26.10
C LEU A 170 -9.19 12.78 26.17
N ALA A 171 -9.87 13.27 25.14
CA ALA A 171 -10.37 14.65 25.04
C ALA A 171 -11.86 14.78 25.41
N ASP A 172 -12.49 13.72 25.95
CA ASP A 172 -13.93 13.63 26.23
C ASP A 172 -14.83 14.01 25.02
N LYS A 173 -14.36 13.68 23.80
CA LYS A 173 -15.09 13.87 22.55
C LYS A 173 -15.88 12.62 22.16
N PRO A 174 -16.97 12.77 21.38
CA PRO A 174 -17.70 11.63 20.83
C PRO A 174 -16.79 10.71 20.03
N LEU A 175 -17.01 9.39 20.19
CA LEU A 175 -16.32 8.38 19.39
C LEU A 175 -17.14 8.12 18.11
N PRO A 176 -16.59 8.38 16.91
CA PRO A 176 -17.29 8.13 15.65
C PRO A 176 -17.45 6.63 15.43
N VAL A 177 -18.69 6.18 15.21
CA VAL A 177 -19.02 4.79 14.86
C VAL A 177 -19.67 4.78 13.49
N TYR A 178 -19.13 4.00 12.55
CA TYR A 178 -19.72 3.83 11.24
C TYR A 178 -20.90 2.83 11.30
N GLY A 179 -22.08 3.28 10.84
CA GLY A 179 -23.30 2.46 10.87
C GLY A 179 -23.60 1.97 12.28
N GLU A 180 -23.79 0.67 12.42
CA GLU A 180 -24.05 -0.01 13.70
C GLU A 180 -22.78 -0.56 14.39
N GLY A 181 -21.61 -0.27 13.86
CA GLY A 181 -20.32 -0.75 14.41
C GLY A 181 -20.07 -2.25 14.17
N LEU A 182 -20.75 -2.86 13.20
CA LEU A 182 -20.67 -4.29 12.91
C LEU A 182 -19.56 -4.65 11.90
N ASN A 183 -18.80 -3.66 11.43
CA ASN A 183 -17.71 -3.91 10.50
C ASN A 183 -16.62 -4.74 11.17
N VAL A 184 -16.28 -5.86 10.58
CA VAL A 184 -15.16 -6.72 11.01
C VAL A 184 -13.91 -6.32 10.25
N ARG A 185 -12.80 -6.22 10.97
CA ARG A 185 -11.46 -5.97 10.40
C ARG A 185 -10.45 -6.90 11.02
N ASP A 186 -9.57 -7.46 10.19
CA ASP A 186 -8.38 -8.15 10.66
C ASP A 186 -7.29 -7.11 10.97
N TRP A 187 -6.67 -7.24 12.15
CA TRP A 187 -5.67 -6.29 12.65
C TRP A 187 -4.28 -6.90 12.68
N LEU A 188 -3.39 -6.36 11.86
CA LEU A 188 -1.99 -6.77 11.71
C LEU A 188 -1.06 -5.80 12.43
N TYR A 189 -0.22 -6.32 13.34
CA TYR A 189 0.78 -5.50 14.00
C TYR A 189 1.85 -5.03 13.01
N VAL A 190 2.18 -3.75 13.02
CA VAL A 190 3.00 -3.11 11.98
C VAL A 190 4.40 -3.73 11.85
N GLU A 191 5.03 -4.17 12.95
CA GLU A 191 6.34 -4.83 12.88
C GLU A 191 6.26 -6.20 12.20
N ASP A 192 5.17 -6.95 12.40
CA ASP A 192 4.97 -8.23 11.72
C ASP A 192 4.74 -8.02 10.22
N HIS A 193 4.03 -6.94 9.85
CA HIS A 193 3.93 -6.55 8.45
C HIS A 193 5.30 -6.20 7.85
N CYS A 194 6.14 -5.44 8.55
CA CYS A 194 7.49 -5.12 8.09
C CYS A 194 8.35 -6.38 7.91
N ARG A 195 8.26 -7.35 8.84
CA ARG A 195 8.95 -8.66 8.73
C ARG A 195 8.46 -9.47 7.53
N ALA A 196 7.15 -9.45 7.26
CA ALA A 196 6.58 -10.12 6.10
C ALA A 196 7.08 -9.50 4.79
N ILE A 197 7.10 -8.16 4.69
CA ILE A 197 7.64 -7.44 3.52
C ILE A 197 9.12 -7.80 3.32
N ASP A 198 9.95 -7.76 4.37
CA ASP A 198 11.36 -8.12 4.30
C ASP A 198 11.54 -9.56 3.77
N LEU A 199 10.75 -10.50 4.31
CA LEU A 199 10.76 -11.89 3.85
C LEU A 199 10.37 -12.02 2.37
N ILE A 200 9.32 -11.32 1.93
CA ILE A 200 8.85 -11.35 0.54
C ILE A 200 9.90 -10.76 -0.41
N ILE A 201 10.51 -9.64 -0.05
CA ILE A 201 11.55 -8.99 -0.85
C ILE A 201 12.72 -9.96 -1.08
N HIS A 202 13.18 -10.66 -0.05
CA HIS A 202 14.38 -11.49 -0.11
C HIS A 202 14.12 -12.91 -0.61
N LYS A 203 12.94 -13.49 -0.32
CA LYS A 203 12.63 -14.92 -0.57
C LYS A 203 11.38 -15.15 -1.40
N GLY A 204 10.57 -14.11 -1.64
CA GLY A 204 9.36 -14.22 -2.43
C GLY A 204 9.66 -14.56 -3.90
N ARG A 205 8.79 -15.36 -4.49
CA ARG A 205 8.85 -15.68 -5.92
C ARG A 205 8.44 -14.47 -6.75
N VAL A 206 9.20 -14.19 -7.78
CA VAL A 206 8.93 -13.11 -8.73
C VAL A 206 7.59 -13.35 -9.44
N GLY A 207 6.79 -12.30 -9.56
CA GLY A 207 5.47 -12.33 -10.20
C GLY A 207 4.32 -12.75 -9.27
N GLU A 208 4.60 -13.08 -8.02
CA GLU A 208 3.59 -13.58 -7.08
C GLU A 208 3.03 -12.50 -6.16
N ILE A 209 1.80 -12.74 -5.71
CA ILE A 209 1.07 -11.98 -4.69
C ILE A 209 1.15 -12.76 -3.38
N TYR A 210 1.16 -12.03 -2.26
CA TYR A 210 1.18 -12.58 -0.91
C TYR A 210 0.16 -11.85 -0.04
N ASN A 211 -0.79 -12.56 0.53
CA ASN A 211 -1.66 -12.02 1.56
C ASN A 211 -0.93 -12.00 2.91
N VAL A 212 -1.04 -10.87 3.62
CA VAL A 212 -0.43 -10.69 4.93
C VAL A 212 -1.50 -10.24 5.91
N GLY A 213 -2.02 -11.16 6.69
CA GLY A 213 -3.06 -10.95 7.69
C GLY A 213 -2.58 -11.23 9.11
N GLY A 214 -3.31 -10.71 10.09
CA GLY A 214 -3.03 -10.87 11.52
C GLY A 214 -3.70 -12.09 12.15
N HIS A 215 -4.72 -12.66 11.50
CA HIS A 215 -5.66 -13.62 12.11
C HIS A 215 -6.24 -13.10 13.44
N ASN A 216 -6.61 -11.82 13.44
CA ASN A 216 -7.07 -11.09 14.61
C ASN A 216 -8.27 -10.21 14.23
N GLU A 217 -9.35 -10.88 13.80
CA GLU A 217 -10.59 -10.25 13.36
C GLU A 217 -11.35 -9.68 14.56
N MET A 218 -11.63 -8.38 14.51
CA MET A 218 -12.37 -7.63 15.53
C MET A 218 -13.50 -6.80 14.91
N LYS A 219 -14.59 -6.64 15.69
CA LYS A 219 -15.68 -5.70 15.40
C LYS A 219 -15.36 -4.31 15.91
#